data_0cfb915d0bfc3f8aa497a3cc1a155f57
#
_entry.id   0cfb915d0bfc3f8aa497a3cc1a155f57
#
_cell.length_a   1.000
_cell.length_b   1.000
_cell.length_c   1.000
_cell.angle_alpha   90.00
_cell.angle_beta   90.00
_cell.angle_gamma   90.00
#
_symmetry.space_group_name_H-M   'P 1'
#
loop_
_entity.id
_entity.type
_entity.pdbx_description
1 polymer ?
#
loop_
_entity_poly.entity_id
_entity_poly.type
_entity_poly.pdbx_seq_one_letter_code
_entity_poly.pdbx_strand_id
1 'polypeptide(L)'
;MNLFSNAINLAPAAGNAQPIRPVKDGYFITSPLDSTAPFPAVNKPLLISTVAHEAGFAVHGAFPDPLPEAAFQPICNATFGSSRAPVVVSSPNYAPVSLPDGSVDARTQLQVVGTDYLWRCSSWTFARNWVQNGGAAYVGQYLVGASYPGNNAVSFCTGAGIVCHQDDIEIVVCIFLQ
;
A
#
# COMPACT_ATOMS: atom_id res chain seq x y z
N MET A 1 1.39 3.62 17.96
CA MET A 1 2.28 4.15 16.90
C MET A 1 1.49 4.07 15.60
N ASN A 2 1.43 5.15 14.84
CA ASN A 2 0.80 5.10 13.52
C ASN A 2 1.79 4.46 12.55
N LEU A 3 1.50 3.25 12.09
CA LEU A 3 2.36 2.46 11.23
C LEU A 3 2.77 3.22 9.96
N PHE A 4 1.77 3.74 9.26
CA PHE A 4 2.02 4.35 7.94
C PHE A 4 2.65 5.72 8.06
N SER A 5 2.32 6.48 9.10
CA SER A 5 2.96 7.77 9.36
C SER A 5 4.44 7.63 9.65
N ASN A 6 4.83 6.59 10.37
CA ASN A 6 6.23 6.38 10.75
C ASN A 6 7.01 5.60 9.68
N ALA A 7 6.44 4.53 9.14
CA ALA A 7 7.15 3.66 8.21
C ALA A 7 7.38 4.31 6.83
N ILE A 8 6.43 5.10 6.35
CA ILE A 8 6.54 5.78 5.05
C ILE A 8 6.57 7.30 5.18
N ASN A 9 6.74 7.79 6.39
CA ASN A 9 6.85 9.22 6.70
C ASN A 9 5.70 10.06 6.13
N LEU A 10 4.47 9.55 6.21
CA LEU A 10 3.27 10.22 5.71
C LEU A 10 2.66 11.20 6.70
N ALA A 11 3.23 11.31 7.92
CA ALA A 11 2.74 12.24 8.92
C ALA A 11 3.29 13.64 8.68
N PRO A 12 2.47 14.59 8.23
CA PRO A 12 2.92 15.99 8.04
C PRO A 12 3.40 16.64 9.33
N ALA A 13 2.80 16.25 10.46
CA ALA A 13 3.15 16.77 11.79
C ALA A 13 4.59 16.48 12.20
N ALA A 14 5.22 15.46 11.65
CA ALA A 14 6.61 15.14 11.94
C ALA A 14 7.61 16.08 11.23
N GLY A 15 7.15 16.94 10.32
CA GLY A 15 8.01 17.82 9.53
C GLY A 15 8.92 17.13 8.52
N ASN A 16 8.95 15.80 8.55
CA ASN A 16 9.84 14.97 7.73
C ASN A 16 9.12 14.19 6.64
N ALA A 17 7.80 14.38 6.52
CA ALA A 17 7.05 13.81 5.43
C ALA A 17 7.57 14.37 4.10
N GLN A 18 7.34 13.65 3.03
CA GLN A 18 7.76 14.06 1.70
C GLN A 18 7.48 15.56 1.50
N PRO A 19 8.51 16.40 1.27
CA PRO A 19 8.34 17.85 1.24
C PRO A 19 7.55 18.31 0.01
N ILE A 20 7.51 17.48 -1.05
CA ILE A 20 6.83 17.78 -2.29
C ILE A 20 5.66 16.80 -2.44
N ARG A 21 4.44 17.30 -2.33
CA ARG A 21 3.21 16.54 -2.53
C ARG A 21 2.31 17.26 -3.52
N PRO A 22 1.57 16.52 -4.35
CA PRO A 22 0.50 17.11 -5.14
C PRO A 22 -0.49 17.83 -4.21
N VAL A 23 -0.80 19.08 -4.52
CA VAL A 23 -1.74 19.88 -3.74
C VAL A 23 -3.00 20.09 -4.58
N LYS A 24 -4.15 19.88 -3.96
CA LYS A 24 -5.42 20.24 -4.58
C LYS A 24 -5.49 21.78 -4.65
N ASP A 25 -5.16 22.34 -5.79
CA ASP A 25 -5.10 23.78 -6.05
C ASP A 25 -6.40 24.33 -6.66
N GLY A 26 -7.32 23.46 -7.04
CA GLY A 26 -8.58 23.81 -7.69
C GLY A 26 -8.43 24.19 -9.17
N TYR A 27 -7.22 24.14 -9.71
CA TYR A 27 -6.93 24.46 -11.11
C TYR A 27 -6.42 23.23 -11.88
N PHE A 28 -5.28 22.65 -11.47
CA PHE A 28 -4.76 21.41 -12.05
C PHE A 28 -5.35 20.18 -11.34
N ILE A 29 -5.41 20.20 -10.02
CA ILE A 29 -5.99 19.12 -9.22
C ILE A 29 -7.26 19.66 -8.58
N THR A 30 -8.39 19.36 -9.20
CA THR A 30 -9.71 19.86 -8.79
C THR A 30 -10.38 18.95 -7.77
N SER A 31 -10.03 17.64 -7.78
CA SER A 31 -10.57 16.66 -6.83
C SER A 31 -9.55 15.57 -6.52
N PRO A 32 -9.66 14.89 -5.34
CA PRO A 32 -8.85 13.72 -5.07
C PRO A 32 -9.11 12.62 -6.09
N LEU A 33 -8.04 11.93 -6.53
CA LEU A 33 -8.12 10.92 -7.58
C LEU A 33 -8.87 9.64 -7.12
N ASP A 34 -8.84 9.35 -5.84
CA ASP A 34 -9.47 8.20 -5.18
C ASP A 34 -10.84 8.53 -4.57
N SER A 35 -11.37 9.72 -4.81
CA SER A 35 -12.65 10.13 -4.27
C SER A 35 -13.80 9.84 -5.21
N THR A 36 -15.02 9.88 -4.67
CA THR A 36 -16.27 9.84 -5.45
C THR A 36 -16.65 11.19 -6.04
N ALA A 37 -15.81 12.21 -5.86
CA ALA A 37 -16.04 13.53 -6.44
C ALA A 37 -15.96 13.46 -7.98
N PRO A 38 -16.73 14.30 -8.69
CA PRO A 38 -16.72 14.29 -10.15
C PRO A 38 -15.32 14.56 -10.71
N PHE A 39 -14.90 13.74 -11.64
CA PHE A 39 -13.75 13.99 -12.48
C PHE A 39 -14.14 14.83 -13.69
N PRO A 40 -13.18 15.56 -14.28
CA PRO A 40 -13.34 16.02 -15.66
C PRO A 40 -13.61 14.84 -16.59
N ALA A 41 -14.29 15.08 -17.71
CA ALA A 41 -14.45 14.05 -18.73
C ALA A 41 -13.06 13.56 -19.20
N VAL A 42 -12.88 12.23 -19.24
CA VAL A 42 -11.62 11.62 -19.63
C VAL A 42 -11.79 10.82 -20.91
N ASN A 43 -10.80 10.90 -21.81
CA ASN A 43 -10.81 10.22 -23.09
C ASN A 43 -9.53 9.42 -23.36
N LYS A 44 -8.73 9.18 -22.32
CA LYS A 44 -7.47 8.45 -22.41
C LYS A 44 -7.58 7.10 -21.71
N PRO A 45 -6.88 6.07 -22.20
CA PRO A 45 -6.73 4.83 -21.44
C PRO A 45 -5.83 5.05 -20.23
N LEU A 46 -6.15 4.34 -19.15
CA LEU A 46 -5.37 4.27 -17.91
C LEU A 46 -4.91 2.83 -17.71
N LEU A 47 -3.61 2.65 -17.47
CA LEU A 47 -3.07 1.43 -16.89
C LEU A 47 -2.57 1.76 -15.50
N ILE A 48 -3.05 1.05 -14.50
CA ILE A 48 -2.61 1.20 -13.12
C ILE A 48 -2.28 -0.19 -12.56
N SER A 49 -1.17 -0.29 -11.85
CA SER A 49 -0.73 -1.55 -11.27
C SER A 49 -0.38 -1.38 -9.80
N THR A 50 -0.41 -2.50 -9.10
CA THR A 50 0.11 -2.65 -7.75
C THR A 50 0.93 -3.94 -7.68
N VAL A 51 1.83 -4.03 -6.71
CA VAL A 51 2.47 -5.30 -6.40
C VAL A 51 1.71 -6.05 -5.29
N ALA A 52 2.01 -7.33 -5.12
CA ALA A 52 1.29 -8.18 -4.16
C ALA A 52 1.48 -7.70 -2.71
N HIS A 53 2.68 -7.22 -2.34
CA HIS A 53 3.07 -6.88 -0.97
C HIS A 53 3.59 -5.44 -0.86
N GLU A 54 2.82 -4.47 -1.36
CA GLU A 54 3.21 -3.05 -1.37
C GLU A 54 3.68 -2.54 0.01
N ALA A 55 2.94 -2.86 1.07
CA ALA A 55 3.28 -2.42 2.41
C ALA A 55 4.34 -3.28 3.09
N GLY A 56 4.80 -4.37 2.47
CA GLY A 56 5.76 -5.29 3.05
C GLY A 56 7.06 -4.62 3.47
N PHE A 57 7.65 -3.84 2.57
CA PHE A 57 8.85 -3.07 2.85
C PHE A 57 8.68 -2.14 4.07
N ALA A 58 7.58 -1.39 4.10
CA ALA A 58 7.31 -0.41 5.15
C ALA A 58 7.04 -1.07 6.50
N VAL A 59 6.24 -2.15 6.51
CA VAL A 59 5.88 -2.87 7.75
C VAL A 59 7.10 -3.55 8.35
N HIS A 60 7.84 -4.31 7.57
CA HIS A 60 9.01 -5.04 8.06
C HIS A 60 10.22 -4.14 8.32
N GLY A 61 10.30 -3.00 7.65
CA GLY A 61 11.28 -1.96 7.97
C GLY A 61 10.98 -1.25 9.30
N ALA A 62 9.69 -1.01 9.59
CA ALA A 62 9.28 -0.38 10.86
C ALA A 62 9.30 -1.36 12.05
N PHE A 63 9.05 -2.64 11.79
CA PHE A 63 9.03 -3.71 12.79
C PHE A 63 9.95 -4.84 12.31
N PRO A 64 11.25 -4.75 12.57
CA PRO A 64 12.20 -5.79 12.13
C PRO A 64 11.95 -7.13 12.82
N ASP A 65 11.49 -7.12 14.07
CA ASP A 65 11.16 -8.33 14.82
C ASP A 65 9.67 -8.71 14.66
N PRO A 66 9.32 -10.01 14.77
CA PRO A 66 7.94 -10.47 14.76
C PRO A 66 7.08 -9.77 15.81
N LEU A 67 5.84 -9.47 15.44
CA LEU A 67 4.87 -8.83 16.32
C LEU A 67 3.86 -9.88 16.84
N PRO A 68 3.56 -9.88 18.14
CA PRO A 68 2.49 -10.74 18.65
C PRO A 68 1.14 -10.32 18.06
N GLU A 69 0.22 -11.28 17.92
CA GLU A 69 -1.14 -11.04 17.40
C GLU A 69 -1.84 -9.87 18.12
N ALA A 70 -1.65 -9.77 19.44
CA ALA A 70 -2.23 -8.70 20.25
C ALA A 70 -1.78 -7.28 19.83
N ALA A 71 -0.73 -7.13 19.02
CA ALA A 71 -0.27 -5.83 18.52
C ALA A 71 -1.12 -5.32 17.36
N PHE A 72 -1.87 -6.17 16.66
CA PHE A 72 -2.63 -5.79 15.47
C PHE A 72 -3.68 -4.72 15.77
N GLN A 73 -4.55 -4.95 16.75
CA GLN A 73 -5.63 -4.03 17.09
C GLN A 73 -5.15 -2.64 17.56
N PRO A 74 -4.18 -2.51 18.49
CA PRO A 74 -3.64 -1.21 18.87
C PRO A 74 -3.04 -0.42 17.69
N ILE A 75 -2.35 -1.09 16.78
CA ILE A 75 -1.77 -0.45 15.60
C ILE A 75 -2.88 0.02 14.64
N CYS A 76 -3.91 -0.80 14.41
CA CYS A 76 -5.08 -0.40 13.64
C CYS A 76 -5.80 0.80 14.27
N ASN A 77 -5.97 0.81 15.60
CA ASN A 77 -6.57 1.95 16.30
C ASN A 77 -5.76 3.24 16.12
N ALA A 78 -4.44 3.15 16.22
CA ALA A 78 -3.56 4.29 16.01
C ALA A 78 -3.56 4.80 14.56
N THR A 79 -3.81 3.90 13.60
CA THR A 79 -3.77 4.22 12.16
C THR A 79 -5.10 4.76 11.65
N PHE A 80 -6.19 4.11 11.99
CA PHE A 80 -7.53 4.37 11.42
C PHE A 80 -8.46 5.13 12.36
N GLY A 81 -8.09 5.25 13.63
CA GLY A 81 -8.94 5.82 14.68
C GLY A 81 -10.02 4.85 15.17
N SER A 82 -10.67 5.22 16.29
CA SER A 82 -11.60 4.34 17.02
C SER A 82 -12.86 3.97 16.23
N SER A 83 -13.24 4.76 15.24
CA SER A 83 -14.44 4.49 14.43
C SER A 83 -14.23 3.48 13.31
N ARG A 84 -13.04 3.46 12.70
CA ARG A 84 -12.75 2.59 11.54
C ARG A 84 -12.00 1.33 11.93
N ALA A 85 -11.14 1.40 12.93
CA ALA A 85 -10.33 0.26 13.33
C ALA A 85 -11.15 -1.01 13.67
N PRO A 86 -12.31 -0.94 14.35
CA PRO A 86 -13.11 -2.13 14.60
C PRO A 86 -13.56 -2.85 13.33
N VAL A 87 -13.88 -2.11 12.26
CA VAL A 87 -14.25 -2.69 10.96
C VAL A 87 -13.08 -3.42 10.33
N VAL A 88 -11.88 -2.84 10.40
CA VAL A 88 -10.65 -3.46 9.90
C VAL A 88 -10.32 -4.73 10.70
N VAL A 89 -10.32 -4.62 12.03
CA VAL A 89 -9.94 -5.73 12.92
C VAL A 89 -10.90 -6.91 12.82
N SER A 90 -12.18 -6.67 12.62
CA SER A 90 -13.19 -7.74 12.48
C SER A 90 -13.31 -8.32 11.07
N SER A 91 -12.60 -7.76 10.11
CA SER A 91 -12.68 -8.23 8.71
C SER A 91 -12.02 -9.59 8.55
N PRO A 92 -12.72 -10.59 7.96
CA PRO A 92 -12.12 -11.88 7.68
C PRO A 92 -10.96 -11.83 6.67
N ASN A 93 -10.88 -10.75 5.88
CA ASN A 93 -9.78 -10.55 4.94
C ASN A 93 -8.44 -10.27 5.64
N TYR A 94 -8.48 -9.89 6.92
CA TYR A 94 -7.31 -9.60 7.73
C TYR A 94 -7.18 -10.54 8.93
N ALA A 95 -7.73 -11.75 8.79
CA ALA A 95 -7.59 -12.77 9.81
C ALA A 95 -6.11 -13.15 10.04
N PRO A 96 -5.73 -13.53 11.27
CA PRO A 96 -4.39 -14.01 11.55
C PRO A 96 -4.02 -15.21 10.67
N VAL A 97 -2.78 -15.23 10.20
CA VAL A 97 -2.22 -16.36 9.45
C VAL A 97 -1.21 -17.07 10.34
N SER A 98 -1.42 -18.35 10.60
CA SER A 98 -0.47 -19.16 11.35
C SER A 98 0.78 -19.44 10.51
N LEU A 99 1.92 -19.23 11.11
CA LEU A 99 3.21 -19.64 10.54
C LEU A 99 3.39 -21.17 10.66
N PRO A 100 4.38 -21.76 9.98
CA PRO A 100 4.60 -23.21 10.03
C PRO A 100 4.84 -23.79 11.43
N ASP A 101 5.33 -22.97 12.36
CA ASP A 101 5.54 -23.32 13.78
C ASP A 101 4.29 -23.12 14.66
N GLY A 102 3.17 -22.71 14.05
CA GLY A 102 1.91 -22.43 14.74
C GLY A 102 1.83 -21.04 15.39
N SER A 103 2.88 -20.25 15.36
CA SER A 103 2.85 -18.87 15.85
C SER A 103 2.11 -17.94 14.87
N VAL A 104 1.76 -16.74 15.33
CA VAL A 104 1.19 -15.68 14.53
C VAL A 104 2.11 -14.47 14.55
N ASP A 105 2.37 -13.91 13.38
CA ASP A 105 3.09 -12.67 13.25
C ASP A 105 2.15 -11.59 12.68
N ALA A 106 1.77 -10.65 13.53
CA ALA A 106 0.84 -9.57 13.15
C ALA A 106 1.35 -8.69 12.01
N ARG A 107 2.65 -8.72 11.69
CA ARG A 107 3.18 -8.02 10.51
C ARG A 107 2.55 -8.51 9.22
N THR A 108 2.22 -9.81 9.13
CA THR A 108 1.52 -10.38 7.97
C THR A 108 0.16 -9.71 7.75
N GLN A 109 -0.63 -9.54 8.82
CA GLN A 109 -1.92 -8.84 8.75
C GLN A 109 -1.72 -7.36 8.40
N LEU A 110 -0.77 -6.69 9.05
CA LEU A 110 -0.49 -5.27 8.83
C LEU A 110 -0.03 -5.00 7.39
N GLN A 111 0.75 -5.90 6.81
CA GLN A 111 1.18 -5.80 5.42
C GLN A 111 -0.01 -5.88 4.46
N VAL A 112 -0.96 -6.80 4.68
CA VAL A 112 -2.16 -6.91 3.84
C VAL A 112 -3.03 -5.65 3.98
N VAL A 113 -3.33 -5.24 5.21
CA VAL A 113 -4.10 -4.01 5.49
C VAL A 113 -3.44 -2.79 4.85
N GLY A 114 -2.12 -2.66 4.97
CA GLY A 114 -1.39 -1.54 4.41
C GLY A 114 -1.42 -1.51 2.89
N THR A 115 -1.24 -2.68 2.25
CA THR A 115 -1.34 -2.84 0.81
C THR A 115 -2.73 -2.45 0.30
N ASP A 116 -3.78 -2.92 0.96
CA ASP A 116 -5.15 -2.59 0.58
C ASP A 116 -5.44 -1.10 0.79
N TYR A 117 -5.09 -0.57 1.94
CA TYR A 117 -5.44 0.80 2.32
C TYR A 117 -4.78 1.87 1.44
N LEU A 118 -3.48 1.73 1.18
CA LEU A 118 -2.72 2.77 0.49
C LEU A 118 -2.68 2.58 -1.04
N TRP A 119 -2.68 1.35 -1.51
CA TRP A 119 -2.45 1.08 -2.94
C TRP A 119 -3.62 0.39 -3.62
N ARG A 120 -4.02 -0.80 -3.20
CA ARG A 120 -4.98 -1.61 -3.94
C ARG A 120 -6.37 -0.98 -4.01
N CYS A 121 -6.95 -0.60 -2.88
CA CYS A 121 -8.29 -0.01 -2.85
C CYS A 121 -8.34 1.39 -3.44
N SER A 122 -7.30 2.21 -3.24
CA SER A 122 -7.22 3.54 -3.84
C SER A 122 -7.08 3.46 -5.36
N SER A 123 -6.23 2.55 -5.86
CA SER A 123 -6.07 2.29 -7.29
C SER A 123 -7.38 1.81 -7.94
N TRP A 124 -8.09 0.89 -7.29
CA TRP A 124 -9.40 0.45 -7.75
C TRP A 124 -10.43 1.58 -7.78
N THR A 125 -10.48 2.41 -6.74
CA THR A 125 -11.39 3.54 -6.69
C THR A 125 -11.07 4.53 -7.78
N PHE A 126 -9.80 4.82 -8.01
CA PHE A 126 -9.37 5.69 -9.09
C PHE A 126 -9.75 5.13 -10.47
N ALA A 127 -9.46 3.85 -10.72
CA ALA A 127 -9.81 3.20 -12.00
C ALA A 127 -11.32 3.24 -12.28
N ARG A 128 -12.15 2.96 -11.26
CA ARG A 128 -13.62 3.06 -11.39
C ARG A 128 -14.07 4.48 -11.72
N ASN A 129 -13.54 5.47 -11.03
CA ASN A 129 -13.85 6.87 -11.29
C ASN A 129 -13.46 7.27 -12.72
N TRP A 130 -12.30 6.77 -13.19
CA TRP A 130 -11.84 6.99 -14.55
C TRP A 130 -12.82 6.47 -15.59
N VAL A 131 -13.28 5.22 -15.41
CA VAL A 131 -14.26 4.60 -16.32
C VAL A 131 -15.63 5.30 -16.25
N GLN A 132 -16.09 5.68 -15.07
CA GLN A 132 -17.36 6.40 -14.89
C GLN A 132 -17.37 7.76 -15.59
N ASN A 133 -16.20 8.33 -15.84
CA ASN A 133 -16.05 9.62 -16.53
C ASN A 133 -15.61 9.50 -18.01
N GLY A 134 -15.81 8.32 -18.60
CA GLY A 134 -15.69 8.09 -20.05
C GLY A 134 -14.35 7.52 -20.51
N GLY A 135 -13.38 7.30 -19.61
CA GLY A 135 -12.11 6.67 -19.93
C GLY A 135 -12.17 5.15 -19.93
N ALA A 136 -11.12 4.50 -20.44
CA ALA A 136 -10.87 3.08 -20.27
C ALA A 136 -9.81 2.88 -19.19
N ALA A 137 -9.98 1.90 -18.30
CA ALA A 137 -9.00 1.59 -17.28
C ALA A 137 -8.67 0.09 -17.25
N TYR A 138 -7.39 -0.20 -17.08
CA TYR A 138 -6.84 -1.53 -16.92
C TYR A 138 -6.13 -1.59 -15.58
N VAL A 139 -6.46 -2.57 -14.76
CA VAL A 139 -5.86 -2.73 -13.43
C VAL A 139 -5.13 -4.07 -13.39
N GLY A 140 -3.86 -4.03 -13.04
CA GLY A 140 -2.99 -5.18 -12.93
C GLY A 140 -2.41 -5.36 -11.53
N GLN A 141 -1.99 -6.58 -11.22
CA GLN A 141 -1.21 -6.88 -10.04
C GLN A 141 0.02 -7.68 -10.45
N TYR A 142 1.20 -7.20 -10.03
CA TYR A 142 2.44 -7.94 -10.21
C TYR A 142 2.58 -9.00 -9.13
N LEU A 143 2.81 -10.24 -9.56
CA LEU A 143 3.01 -11.43 -8.71
C LEU A 143 4.41 -12.01 -8.84
N VAL A 144 5.31 -11.31 -9.54
CA VAL A 144 6.72 -11.68 -9.70
C VAL A 144 7.55 -10.56 -9.08
N GLY A 145 8.43 -10.93 -8.16
CA GLY A 145 9.32 -9.99 -7.50
C GLY A 145 10.60 -9.72 -8.29
N ALA A 146 11.27 -8.63 -7.94
CA ALA A 146 12.57 -8.25 -8.44
C ALA A 146 13.59 -8.16 -7.30
N SER A 147 14.87 -8.27 -7.63
CA SER A 147 15.95 -8.11 -6.66
C SER A 147 16.78 -6.88 -7.02
N TYR A 148 16.82 -5.93 -6.11
CA TYR A 148 17.61 -4.70 -6.23
C TYR A 148 18.06 -4.20 -4.84
N PRO A 149 19.10 -3.35 -4.75
CA PRO A 149 19.71 -2.99 -3.47
C PRO A 149 18.75 -2.43 -2.40
N GLY A 150 17.76 -1.62 -2.80
CA GLY A 150 16.79 -1.05 -1.87
C GLY A 150 15.88 -2.10 -1.25
N ASN A 151 15.41 -3.04 -2.07
CA ASN A 151 14.56 -4.15 -1.67
C ASN A 151 15.31 -5.12 -0.75
N ASN A 152 16.56 -5.45 -1.11
CA ASN A 152 17.40 -6.36 -0.34
C ASN A 152 17.75 -5.86 1.08
N ALA A 153 17.55 -4.59 1.37
CA ALA A 153 17.74 -4.02 2.71
C ALA A 153 16.69 -4.51 3.73
N VAL A 154 15.55 -5.04 3.27
CA VAL A 154 14.50 -5.58 4.14
C VAL A 154 14.36 -7.08 3.86
N SER A 155 14.72 -7.91 4.85
CA SER A 155 14.77 -9.37 4.70
C SER A 155 13.45 -10.00 4.23
N PHE A 156 12.31 -9.42 4.60
CA PHE A 156 11.01 -9.85 4.09
C PHE A 156 10.97 -9.84 2.57
N CYS A 157 11.48 -8.78 1.95
CA CYS A 157 11.40 -8.59 0.50
C CYS A 157 12.30 -9.52 -0.30
N THR A 158 13.21 -10.24 0.35
CA THR A 158 14.04 -11.28 -0.28
C THR A 158 13.42 -12.68 -0.19
N GLY A 159 12.26 -12.80 0.46
CA GLY A 159 11.56 -14.07 0.63
C GLY A 159 11.00 -14.63 -0.68
N ALA A 160 10.97 -15.96 -0.80
CA ALA A 160 10.40 -16.62 -1.97
C ALA A 160 8.91 -16.27 -2.13
N GLY A 161 8.52 -15.85 -3.33
CA GLY A 161 7.14 -15.46 -3.65
C GLY A 161 6.73 -14.09 -3.12
N ILE A 162 7.64 -13.34 -2.51
CA ILE A 162 7.38 -11.97 -2.07
C ILE A 162 7.60 -11.01 -3.24
N VAL A 163 6.70 -10.03 -3.35
CA VAL A 163 6.73 -8.99 -4.38
C VAL A 163 6.53 -7.65 -3.67
N CYS A 164 7.62 -6.98 -3.40
CA CYS A 164 7.64 -5.76 -2.60
C CYS A 164 7.44 -4.49 -3.43
N HIS A 165 7.20 -3.40 -2.73
CA HIS A 165 7.05 -2.07 -3.33
C HIS A 165 8.22 -1.73 -4.27
N GLN A 166 7.91 -1.23 -5.46
CA GLN A 166 8.81 -0.91 -6.58
C GLN A 166 9.29 -2.11 -7.42
N ASP A 167 8.98 -3.36 -7.10
CA ASP A 167 9.37 -4.51 -7.92
C ASP A 167 8.85 -4.38 -9.36
N ASP A 168 7.64 -3.81 -9.53
CA ASP A 168 7.07 -3.55 -10.85
C ASP A 168 7.87 -2.52 -11.65
N ILE A 169 8.42 -1.51 -10.99
CA ILE A 169 9.25 -0.49 -11.64
C ILE A 169 10.53 -1.14 -12.17
N GLU A 170 11.20 -1.96 -11.36
CA GLU A 170 12.40 -2.66 -11.76
C GLU A 170 12.16 -3.63 -12.93
N ILE A 171 11.01 -4.30 -12.94
CA ILE A 171 10.63 -5.21 -14.02
C ILE A 171 10.33 -4.44 -15.31
N VAL A 172 9.59 -3.32 -15.21
CA VAL A 172 9.13 -2.60 -16.41
C VAL A 172 10.18 -1.67 -16.99
N VAL A 173 11.00 -1.05 -16.13
CA VAL A 173 11.92 0.02 -16.54
C VAL A 173 13.38 -0.45 -16.59
N CYS A 174 13.78 -1.40 -15.75
CA CYS A 174 15.19 -1.78 -15.56
C CYS A 174 15.61 -3.07 -16.27
N ILE A 175 14.73 -3.75 -16.98
CA ILE A 175 15.03 -5.02 -17.69
C ILE A 175 16.18 -4.91 -18.70
N PHE A 176 16.63 -3.73 -19.04
CA PHE A 176 17.64 -3.49 -20.08
C PHE A 176 19.00 -3.05 -19.57
N LEU A 177 19.28 -3.17 -18.27
CA LEU A 177 20.56 -2.78 -17.67
C LEU A 177 21.41 -3.98 -17.21
N GLN A 178 21.22 -5.14 -17.82
CA GLN A 178 22.17 -6.27 -17.68
C GLN A 178 23.19 -6.30 -18.81
#